data_418d8d8c72044643c870bd94b3fe473e
#
_entry.id   418d8d8c72044643c870bd94b3fe473e
#
_cell.length_a   1.000
_cell.length_b   1.000
_cell.length_c   1.000
_cell.angle_alpha   90.00
_cell.angle_beta   90.00
_cell.angle_gamma   90.00
#
_symmetry.space_group_name_H-M   'P 1'
#
loop_
_entity.id
_entity.type
_entity.pdbx_description
1 polymer ?
#
loop_
_entity_poly.entity_id
_entity_poly.type
_entity_poly.pdbx_seq_one_letter_code
_entity_poly.pdbx_strand_id
1 'polypeptide(L)'
;MLRPLREFGPPLEDHLQPMPYTQVQQMFDEAWGIGRQYYVKAPWVQAISSDAIDTLVTHFAKVTSPLSLAVFFQKSGAMRRGPHDQTAFGHREARYALLITSMWLDRKESERHIRWARELSEAFEPFTSGGEYVNDLGREAEEGMARIKAGYGANYERLVALKAKYDPTNLFRHNQNIPPTV
;
A
#
# COMPACT_ATOMS: atom_id res chain seq x y z
N MET A 1 6.96 -1.49 26.22
CA MET A 1 7.06 -2.05 24.85
C MET A 1 8.02 -1.23 23.97
N LEU A 2 8.08 0.11 24.06
CA LEU A 2 8.92 0.98 23.19
C LEU A 2 10.35 1.24 23.73
N ARG A 3 10.63 0.83 24.96
CA ARG A 3 11.94 1.03 25.61
C ARG A 3 13.13 0.56 24.76
N PRO A 4 13.12 -0.65 24.14
CA PRO A 4 14.24 -1.09 23.32
C PRO A 4 14.52 -0.19 22.08
N LEU A 5 13.48 0.45 21.53
CA LEU A 5 13.64 1.38 20.41
C LEU A 5 14.30 2.69 20.87
N ARG A 6 13.92 3.18 22.06
CA ARG A 6 14.50 4.40 22.65
C ARG A 6 15.94 4.20 23.11
N GLU A 7 16.31 2.97 23.48
CA GLU A 7 17.64 2.60 23.97
C GLU A 7 18.60 2.17 22.85
N PHE A 8 18.10 1.94 21.63
CA PHE A 8 18.93 1.58 20.49
C PHE A 8 19.93 2.68 20.09
N GLY A 9 19.54 3.92 20.28
CA GLY A 9 20.37 5.11 20.08
C GLY A 9 19.57 6.36 20.45
N PRO A 10 20.21 7.50 20.66
CA PRO A 10 19.47 8.73 20.97
C PRO A 10 18.56 9.09 19.79
N PRO A 11 17.24 9.14 19.96
CA PRO A 11 16.33 9.57 18.92
C PRO A 11 16.58 11.05 18.59
N LEU A 12 16.47 11.42 17.31
CA LEU A 12 16.48 12.83 16.92
C LEU A 12 15.21 13.52 17.43
N GLU A 13 14.08 12.80 17.38
CA GLU A 13 12.79 13.24 17.90
C GLU A 13 11.99 12.06 18.45
N ASP A 14 11.23 12.26 19.52
CA ASP A 14 10.31 11.29 20.10
C ASP A 14 8.96 11.98 20.39
N HIS A 15 7.99 11.74 19.51
CA HIS A 15 6.62 12.28 19.60
C HIS A 15 5.61 11.27 20.19
N LEU A 16 6.08 10.15 20.76
CA LEU A 16 5.21 9.14 21.36
C LEU A 16 4.62 9.63 22.68
N GLN A 17 3.44 10.22 22.61
CA GLN A 17 2.68 10.74 23.73
C GLN A 17 1.17 10.57 23.52
N PRO A 18 0.37 10.60 24.58
CA PRO A 18 -1.08 10.69 24.46
C PRO A 18 -1.48 11.95 23.68
N MET A 19 -2.32 11.79 22.67
CA MET A 19 -2.84 12.90 21.88
C MET A 19 -4.29 12.64 21.45
N PRO A 20 -5.08 13.69 21.18
CA PRO A 20 -6.42 13.53 20.60
C PRO A 20 -6.37 12.82 19.25
N TYR A 21 -7.36 11.95 18.99
CA TYR A 21 -7.42 11.21 17.72
C TYR A 21 -7.45 12.11 16.48
N THR A 22 -8.07 13.29 16.59
CA THR A 22 -8.07 14.30 15.54
C THR A 22 -6.67 14.79 15.15
N GLN A 23 -5.75 14.90 16.11
CA GLN A 23 -4.34 15.22 15.83
C GLN A 23 -3.63 14.07 15.14
N VAL A 24 -3.91 12.81 15.54
CA VAL A 24 -3.36 11.63 14.86
C VAL A 24 -3.79 11.59 13.40
N GLN A 25 -5.06 11.92 13.11
CA GLN A 25 -5.59 11.96 11.75
C GLN A 25 -4.93 13.00 10.86
N GLN A 26 -4.52 14.12 11.43
CA GLN A 26 -3.92 15.25 10.71
C GLN A 26 -2.38 15.20 10.65
N MET A 27 -1.77 14.23 11.31
CA MET A 27 -0.30 14.14 11.47
C MET A 27 0.45 14.14 10.13
N PHE A 28 -0.16 13.63 9.08
CA PHE A 28 0.44 13.48 7.75
C PHE A 28 -0.14 14.42 6.68
N ASP A 29 -1.05 15.35 7.03
CA ASP A 29 -1.72 16.22 6.06
C ASP A 29 -0.73 17.06 5.25
N GLU A 30 0.31 17.60 5.88
CA GLU A 30 1.36 18.35 5.19
C GLU A 30 2.21 17.45 4.28
N ALA A 31 2.46 16.22 4.68
CA ALA A 31 3.24 15.26 3.88
C ALA A 31 2.49 14.84 2.60
N TRP A 32 1.15 14.86 2.62
CA TRP A 32 0.29 14.47 1.50
C TRP A 32 -0.40 15.69 0.84
N GLY A 33 0.28 16.83 0.79
CA GLY A 33 -0.26 18.10 0.33
C GLY A 33 -0.71 18.11 -1.14
N ILE A 34 -1.65 19.02 -1.43
CA ILE A 34 -2.16 19.30 -2.79
C ILE A 34 -1.03 19.79 -3.70
N GLY A 35 -1.10 19.44 -4.99
CA GLY A 35 -0.13 19.87 -6.00
C GLY A 35 1.06 18.96 -6.20
N ARG A 36 1.19 17.89 -5.41
CA ARG A 36 2.19 16.84 -5.60
C ARG A 36 1.71 15.80 -6.62
N GLN A 37 2.67 15.19 -7.31
CA GLN A 37 2.45 14.00 -8.12
C GLN A 37 2.73 12.76 -7.27
N TYR A 38 1.98 11.69 -7.48
CA TYR A 38 2.07 10.45 -6.69
C TYR A 38 2.08 9.24 -7.61
N TYR A 39 2.92 8.28 -7.27
CA TYR A 39 2.88 6.94 -7.81
C TYR A 39 3.11 5.95 -6.68
N VAL A 40 2.20 4.97 -6.54
CA VAL A 40 2.16 4.09 -5.37
C VAL A 40 2.16 2.63 -5.79
N LYS A 41 2.91 1.81 -5.05
CA LYS A 41 2.87 0.35 -5.04
C LYS A 41 2.70 -0.12 -3.60
N ALA A 42 1.86 -1.12 -3.35
CA ALA A 42 1.57 -1.58 -2.00
C ALA A 42 1.47 -3.11 -1.89
N PRO A 43 2.55 -3.86 -2.21
CA PRO A 43 2.54 -5.32 -2.13
C PRO A 43 2.37 -5.83 -0.70
N TRP A 44 1.72 -7.00 -0.58
CA TRP A 44 1.63 -7.73 0.67
C TRP A 44 2.91 -8.49 0.97
N VAL A 45 3.37 -8.43 2.23
CA VAL A 45 4.63 -9.03 2.67
C VAL A 45 4.38 -9.90 3.91
N GLN A 46 4.93 -11.12 3.91
CA GLN A 46 4.78 -12.07 5.02
C GLN A 46 5.81 -11.86 6.12
N ALA A 47 7.06 -11.60 5.74
CA ALA A 47 8.16 -11.45 6.67
C ALA A 47 9.16 -10.42 6.16
N ILE A 48 9.76 -9.69 7.08
CA ILE A 48 10.86 -8.76 6.78
C ILE A 48 12.15 -9.52 7.11
N SER A 49 12.74 -10.18 6.10
CA SER A 49 14.02 -10.89 6.21
C SER A 49 15.19 -9.90 6.06
N SER A 50 16.41 -10.36 6.38
CA SER A 50 17.63 -9.57 6.14
C SER A 50 17.76 -9.21 4.66
N ASP A 51 17.53 -10.18 3.75
CA ASP A 51 17.60 -9.94 2.30
C ASP A 51 16.56 -8.92 1.83
N ALA A 52 15.34 -8.94 2.41
CA ALA A 52 14.32 -7.93 2.14
C ALA A 52 14.76 -6.54 2.60
N ILE A 53 15.42 -6.43 3.76
CA ILE A 53 15.96 -5.18 4.27
C ILE A 53 17.08 -4.68 3.36
N ASP A 54 18.03 -5.55 3.00
CA ASP A 54 19.17 -5.20 2.13
C ASP A 54 18.69 -4.73 0.75
N THR A 55 17.68 -5.42 0.19
CA THR A 55 17.03 -5.01 -1.06
C THR A 55 16.40 -3.62 -0.94
N LEU A 56 15.63 -3.40 0.13
CA LEU A 56 14.99 -2.11 0.37
C LEU A 56 16.02 -0.99 0.50
N VAL A 57 17.06 -1.18 1.32
CA VAL A 57 18.12 -0.18 1.56
C VAL A 57 18.87 0.13 0.26
N THR A 58 19.24 -0.91 -0.51
CA THR A 58 19.98 -0.75 -1.77
C THR A 58 19.18 0.05 -2.81
N HIS A 59 17.89 -0.23 -2.94
CA HIS A 59 17.04 0.47 -3.91
C HIS A 59 16.60 1.85 -3.41
N PHE A 60 16.35 2.00 -2.10
CA PHE A 60 15.98 3.28 -1.52
C PHE A 60 17.13 4.28 -1.53
N ALA A 61 18.38 3.83 -1.47
CA ALA A 61 19.56 4.70 -1.63
C ALA A 61 19.59 5.41 -3.00
N LYS A 62 18.84 4.92 -3.99
CA LYS A 62 18.69 5.51 -5.34
C LYS A 62 17.42 6.34 -5.48
N VAL A 63 16.76 6.68 -4.38
CA VAL A 63 15.52 7.46 -4.40
C VAL A 63 15.70 8.75 -5.20
N THR A 64 14.71 9.04 -6.05
CA THR A 64 14.82 10.14 -7.01
C THR A 64 14.19 11.45 -6.53
N SER A 65 13.45 11.41 -5.43
CA SER A 65 12.84 12.58 -4.79
C SER A 65 12.90 12.47 -3.26
N PRO A 66 13.29 13.53 -2.54
CA PRO A 66 13.30 13.54 -1.07
C PRO A 66 11.90 13.47 -0.44
N LEU A 67 10.85 13.63 -1.24
CA LEU A 67 9.47 13.50 -0.80
C LEU A 67 8.98 12.05 -0.78
N SER A 68 9.72 11.13 -1.46
CA SER A 68 9.35 9.73 -1.57
C SER A 68 9.62 8.96 -0.29
N LEU A 69 8.83 7.91 -0.06
CA LEU A 69 8.95 7.08 1.14
C LEU A 69 8.67 5.60 0.85
N ALA A 70 9.20 4.74 1.72
CA ALA A 70 8.84 3.32 1.79
C ALA A 70 8.53 2.97 3.24
N VAL A 71 7.34 2.45 3.51
CA VAL A 71 6.84 2.20 4.86
C VAL A 71 6.26 0.80 4.98
N PHE A 72 6.66 0.04 6.00
CA PHE A 72 5.99 -1.19 6.37
C PHE A 72 4.84 -0.90 7.33
N PHE A 73 3.62 -1.15 6.88
CA PHE A 73 2.45 -1.18 7.76
C PHE A 73 2.29 -2.58 8.35
N GLN A 74 2.51 -2.71 9.64
CA GLN A 74 2.29 -3.97 10.35
C GLN A 74 0.79 -4.23 10.49
N LYS A 75 0.36 -5.40 10.03
CA LYS A 75 -1.00 -5.91 10.20
C LYS A 75 -1.05 -6.89 11.37
N SER A 76 -1.89 -6.61 12.34
CA SER A 76 -2.01 -7.45 13.54
C SER A 76 -3.42 -7.37 14.16
N GLY A 77 -3.63 -8.09 15.24
CA GLY A 77 -4.86 -8.00 16.03
C GLY A 77 -6.12 -8.35 15.23
N ALA A 78 -7.12 -7.48 15.28
CA ALA A 78 -8.42 -7.69 14.64
C ALA A 78 -8.36 -7.81 13.11
N MET A 79 -7.41 -7.14 12.45
CA MET A 79 -7.25 -7.20 10.99
C MET A 79 -6.96 -8.63 10.48
N ARG A 80 -6.29 -9.44 11.30
CA ARG A 80 -5.90 -10.81 10.93
C ARG A 80 -6.85 -11.89 11.46
N ARG A 81 -7.78 -11.53 12.34
CA ARG A 81 -8.75 -12.46 12.91
C ARG A 81 -9.96 -12.64 12.00
N GLY A 82 -10.51 -13.83 12.04
CA GLY A 82 -11.73 -14.19 11.32
C GLY A 82 -11.49 -14.86 9.97
N PRO A 83 -12.54 -15.44 9.39
CA PRO A 83 -12.50 -16.07 8.07
C PRO A 83 -12.12 -15.09 6.96
N HIS A 84 -11.43 -15.59 5.92
CA HIS A 84 -10.99 -14.78 4.78
C HIS A 84 -12.17 -14.18 3.99
N ASP A 85 -13.29 -14.86 3.99
CA ASP A 85 -14.52 -14.51 3.25
C ASP A 85 -15.52 -13.68 4.07
N GLN A 86 -15.22 -13.37 5.33
CA GLN A 86 -16.13 -12.60 6.20
C GLN A 86 -16.39 -11.17 5.70
N THR A 87 -15.39 -10.56 5.07
CA THR A 87 -15.46 -9.20 4.51
C THR A 87 -14.78 -9.16 3.13
N ALA A 88 -14.86 -8.05 2.41
CA ALA A 88 -14.14 -7.85 1.15
C ALA A 88 -12.61 -7.95 1.29
N PHE A 89 -12.07 -7.73 2.50
CA PHE A 89 -10.65 -7.80 2.79
C PHE A 89 -10.16 -9.25 2.88
N GLY A 90 -9.46 -9.74 1.84
CA GLY A 90 -9.08 -11.15 1.69
C GLY A 90 -7.71 -11.54 2.23
N HIS A 91 -6.73 -10.61 2.23
CA HIS A 91 -5.33 -10.90 2.58
C HIS A 91 -5.04 -10.84 4.09
N ARG A 92 -5.79 -11.63 4.90
CA ARG A 92 -5.66 -11.61 6.38
C ARG A 92 -4.39 -12.26 6.90
N GLU A 93 -3.80 -13.18 6.13
CA GLU A 93 -2.54 -13.87 6.48
C GLU A 93 -1.32 -12.98 6.34
N ALA A 94 -1.31 -12.01 5.43
CA ALA A 94 -0.19 -11.09 5.25
C ALA A 94 0.11 -10.34 6.54
N ARG A 95 1.38 -10.25 6.93
CA ARG A 95 1.80 -9.58 8.17
C ARG A 95 2.07 -8.10 7.98
N TYR A 96 2.47 -7.73 6.78
CA TYR A 96 2.82 -6.36 6.44
C TYR A 96 2.23 -5.97 5.08
N ALA A 97 2.03 -4.67 4.88
CA ALA A 97 1.96 -4.05 3.58
C ALA A 97 3.20 -3.16 3.44
N LEU A 98 3.95 -3.29 2.35
CA LEU A 98 5.02 -2.35 2.02
C LEU A 98 4.44 -1.26 1.12
N LEU A 99 4.25 -0.07 1.66
CA LEU A 99 3.85 1.09 0.87
C LEU A 99 5.10 1.76 0.29
N ILE A 100 5.24 1.68 -1.02
CA ILE A 100 6.26 2.38 -1.80
C ILE A 100 5.57 3.58 -2.44
N THR A 101 5.87 4.78 -1.98
CA THR A 101 5.30 6.01 -2.51
C THR A 101 6.38 6.86 -3.13
N SER A 102 6.35 7.00 -4.44
CA SER A 102 7.11 8.02 -5.13
C SER A 102 6.29 9.31 -5.15
N MET A 103 6.86 10.39 -4.66
CA MET A 103 6.25 11.72 -4.61
C MET A 103 7.19 12.75 -5.21
N TRP A 104 6.66 13.65 -6.05
CA TRP A 104 7.45 14.73 -6.68
C TRP A 104 6.56 15.93 -7.03
N LEU A 105 7.17 17.03 -7.49
CA LEU A 105 6.47 18.27 -7.82
C LEU A 105 6.36 18.50 -9.32
N ASP A 106 7.46 18.41 -10.07
CA ASP A 106 7.48 18.71 -11.50
C ASP A 106 6.99 17.51 -12.32
N ARG A 107 5.86 17.68 -12.99
CA ARG A 107 5.28 16.66 -13.90
C ARG A 107 6.24 16.19 -15.00
N LYS A 108 7.20 17.01 -15.41
CA LYS A 108 8.17 16.64 -16.44
C LYS A 108 9.12 15.53 -15.98
N GLU A 109 9.30 15.37 -14.68
CA GLU A 109 10.15 14.34 -14.08
C GLU A 109 9.41 13.03 -13.79
N SER A 110 8.11 12.93 -14.09
CA SER A 110 7.26 11.80 -13.72
C SER A 110 7.84 10.44 -14.11
N GLU A 111 8.36 10.30 -15.32
CA GLU A 111 8.91 9.03 -15.81
C GLU A 111 10.06 8.51 -14.92
N ARG A 112 10.97 9.40 -14.50
CA ARG A 112 12.08 9.05 -13.63
C ARG A 112 11.61 8.55 -12.27
N HIS A 113 10.62 9.22 -11.69
CA HIS A 113 10.11 8.91 -10.37
C HIS A 113 9.26 7.64 -10.35
N ILE A 114 8.43 7.44 -11.39
CA ILE A 114 7.64 6.23 -11.58
C ILE A 114 8.56 5.01 -11.79
N ARG A 115 9.59 5.16 -12.60
CA ARG A 115 10.57 4.10 -12.86
C ARG A 115 11.24 3.63 -11.58
N TRP A 116 11.70 4.55 -10.74
CA TRP A 116 12.30 4.19 -9.44
C TRP A 116 11.36 3.35 -8.56
N ALA A 117 10.09 3.73 -8.47
CA ALA A 117 9.13 2.99 -7.65
C ALA A 117 8.81 1.61 -8.24
N ARG A 118 8.76 1.48 -9.58
CA ARG A 118 8.61 0.20 -10.27
C ARG A 118 9.81 -0.71 -10.02
N GLU A 119 11.02 -0.22 -10.21
CA GLU A 119 12.27 -0.96 -9.98
C GLU A 119 12.37 -1.46 -8.53
N LEU A 120 12.00 -0.64 -7.53
CA LEU A 120 11.96 -1.08 -6.15
C LEU A 120 10.88 -2.15 -5.94
N SER A 121 9.68 -1.98 -6.49
CA SER A 121 8.59 -2.95 -6.38
C SER A 121 8.96 -4.29 -7.02
N GLU A 122 9.56 -4.29 -8.20
CA GLU A 122 10.04 -5.48 -8.90
C GLU A 122 11.14 -6.20 -8.11
N ALA A 123 12.12 -5.46 -7.61
CA ALA A 123 13.19 -6.05 -6.79
C ALA A 123 12.65 -6.66 -5.49
N PHE A 124 11.51 -6.15 -5.01
CA PHE A 124 10.87 -6.64 -3.79
C PHE A 124 9.91 -7.81 -4.03
N GLU A 125 9.59 -8.16 -5.26
CA GLU A 125 8.65 -9.22 -5.63
C GLU A 125 8.94 -10.57 -4.95
N PRO A 126 10.20 -11.05 -4.82
CA PRO A 126 10.50 -12.33 -4.16
C PRO A 126 10.07 -12.40 -2.69
N PHE A 127 9.83 -11.27 -2.04
CA PHE A 127 9.45 -11.18 -0.62
C PHE A 127 7.95 -10.96 -0.42
N THR A 128 7.18 -10.87 -1.51
CA THR A 128 5.75 -10.61 -1.47
C THR A 128 4.94 -11.91 -1.36
N SER A 129 3.70 -11.80 -0.90
CA SER A 129 2.74 -12.92 -0.82
C SER A 129 1.69 -12.87 -1.93
N GLY A 130 1.93 -12.06 -2.97
CA GLY A 130 1.02 -11.84 -4.08
C GLY A 130 -0.08 -10.82 -3.78
N GLY A 131 -0.49 -10.10 -4.82
CA GLY A 131 -1.47 -9.03 -4.74
C GLY A 131 -0.96 -7.75 -4.04
N GLU A 132 -1.77 -6.73 -4.10
CA GLU A 132 -1.51 -5.43 -3.48
C GLU A 132 -2.74 -4.97 -2.70
N TYR A 133 -2.57 -3.97 -1.84
CA TYR A 133 -3.69 -3.39 -1.13
C TYR A 133 -4.56 -2.56 -2.10
N VAL A 134 -5.82 -2.94 -2.22
CA VAL A 134 -6.74 -2.37 -3.22
C VAL A 134 -6.86 -0.84 -3.15
N ASN A 135 -6.81 -0.26 -1.95
CA ASN A 135 -6.93 1.20 -1.79
C ASN A 135 -5.72 1.96 -2.33
N ASP A 136 -4.57 1.29 -2.46
CA ASP A 136 -3.33 1.89 -2.93
C ASP A 136 -3.04 1.57 -4.41
N LEU A 137 -3.95 0.87 -5.09
CA LEU A 137 -3.85 0.61 -6.52
C LEU A 137 -4.02 1.91 -7.31
N GLY A 138 -3.02 2.26 -8.12
CA GLY A 138 -3.08 3.38 -9.06
C GLY A 138 -4.02 3.12 -10.25
N ARG A 139 -4.20 4.14 -11.08
CA ARG A 139 -4.99 4.07 -12.33
C ARG A 139 -4.13 3.62 -13.52
N GLU A 140 -3.28 2.64 -13.34
CA GLU A 140 -2.46 2.14 -14.44
C GLU A 140 -3.31 1.29 -15.37
N ALA A 141 -3.54 1.78 -16.59
CA ALA A 141 -4.30 1.09 -17.60
C ALA A 141 -3.66 -0.26 -18.01
N GLU A 142 -2.35 -0.39 -17.84
CA GLU A 142 -1.56 -1.54 -18.30
C GLU A 142 -1.73 -2.78 -17.40
N GLU A 143 -2.06 -2.61 -16.14
CA GLU A 143 -2.20 -3.72 -15.18
C GLU A 143 -3.65 -4.13 -14.91
N GLY A 144 -4.60 -3.33 -15.33
CA GLY A 144 -6.03 -3.58 -15.48
C GLY A 144 -6.71 -4.45 -14.39
N MET A 145 -7.65 -5.26 -14.88
CA MET A 145 -8.49 -6.15 -14.03
C MET A 145 -7.71 -7.22 -13.28
N ALA A 146 -6.57 -7.68 -13.78
CA ALA A 146 -5.78 -8.72 -13.13
C ALA A 146 -5.29 -8.26 -11.74
N ARG A 147 -4.87 -7.01 -11.62
CA ARG A 147 -4.44 -6.39 -10.36
C ARG A 147 -5.57 -6.26 -9.36
N ILE A 148 -6.75 -5.81 -9.84
CA ILE A 148 -7.94 -5.69 -9.00
C ILE A 148 -8.34 -7.07 -8.47
N LYS A 149 -8.37 -8.10 -9.32
CA LYS A 149 -8.63 -9.48 -8.91
C LYS A 149 -7.64 -9.96 -7.87
N ALA A 150 -6.35 -9.75 -8.10
CA ALA A 150 -5.30 -10.12 -7.15
C ALA A 150 -5.44 -9.36 -5.81
N GLY A 151 -5.82 -8.09 -5.83
CA GLY A 151 -6.04 -7.27 -4.65
C GLY A 151 -7.20 -7.76 -3.75
N TYR A 152 -8.28 -8.28 -4.35
CA TYR A 152 -9.38 -8.90 -3.62
C TYR A 152 -9.17 -10.39 -3.35
N GLY A 153 -8.28 -11.05 -4.10
CA GLY A 153 -7.99 -12.47 -3.96
C GLY A 153 -9.24 -13.34 -4.12
N ALA A 154 -9.40 -14.33 -3.24
CA ALA A 154 -10.52 -15.29 -3.28
C ALA A 154 -11.92 -14.63 -3.12
N ASN A 155 -11.98 -13.39 -2.64
CA ASN A 155 -13.26 -12.68 -2.46
C ASN A 155 -13.78 -12.03 -3.74
N TYR A 156 -12.97 -11.96 -4.80
CA TYR A 156 -13.32 -11.24 -6.03
C TYR A 156 -14.62 -11.74 -6.66
N GLU A 157 -14.79 -13.04 -6.83
CA GLU A 157 -15.98 -13.63 -7.48
C GLU A 157 -17.25 -13.37 -6.68
N ARG A 158 -17.18 -13.39 -5.35
CA ARG A 158 -18.30 -13.02 -4.49
C ARG A 158 -18.67 -11.54 -4.64
N LEU A 159 -17.67 -10.67 -4.77
CA LEU A 159 -17.88 -9.24 -5.01
C LEU A 159 -18.52 -8.98 -6.38
N VAL A 160 -18.14 -9.74 -7.42
CA VAL A 160 -18.81 -9.70 -8.75
C VAL A 160 -20.27 -10.08 -8.63
N ALA A 161 -20.60 -11.16 -7.90
CA ALA A 161 -22.00 -11.58 -7.69
C ALA A 161 -22.81 -10.52 -6.91
N LEU A 162 -22.22 -9.90 -5.88
CA LEU A 162 -22.85 -8.80 -5.16
C LEU A 162 -23.03 -7.58 -6.06
N LYS A 163 -22.06 -7.25 -6.89
CA LYS A 163 -22.13 -6.15 -7.86
C LYS A 163 -23.27 -6.38 -8.86
N ALA A 164 -23.37 -7.58 -9.44
CA ALA A 164 -24.46 -7.94 -10.36
C ALA A 164 -25.83 -7.83 -9.70
N LYS A 165 -25.94 -8.16 -8.41
CA LYS A 165 -27.20 -8.06 -7.65
C LYS A 165 -27.62 -6.63 -7.32
N TYR A 166 -26.67 -5.80 -6.86
CA TYR A 166 -27.00 -4.49 -6.25
C TYR A 166 -26.72 -3.31 -7.18
N ASP A 167 -25.89 -3.48 -8.21
CA ASP A 167 -25.54 -2.46 -9.19
C ASP A 167 -25.36 -3.07 -10.60
N PRO A 168 -26.40 -3.72 -11.15
CA PRO A 168 -26.30 -4.42 -12.44
C PRO A 168 -26.00 -3.50 -13.62
N THR A 169 -26.31 -2.22 -13.52
CA THR A 169 -26.03 -1.21 -14.56
C THR A 169 -24.62 -0.59 -14.41
N ASN A 170 -23.86 -1.01 -13.39
CA ASN A 170 -22.52 -0.47 -13.11
C ASN A 170 -22.50 1.05 -12.95
N LEU A 171 -23.46 1.59 -12.19
CA LEU A 171 -23.54 3.02 -11.88
C LEU A 171 -22.30 3.47 -11.08
N PHE A 172 -21.91 2.71 -10.05
CA PHE A 172 -20.74 2.95 -9.23
C PHE A 172 -19.52 2.26 -9.84
N ARG A 173 -18.81 2.95 -10.76
CA ARG A 173 -17.72 2.40 -11.58
C ARG A 173 -16.39 3.12 -11.47
N HIS A 174 -16.25 4.01 -10.49
CA HIS A 174 -15.00 4.74 -10.25
C HIS A 174 -13.99 3.90 -9.47
N ASN A 175 -12.73 4.32 -9.50
CA ASN A 175 -11.59 3.67 -8.85
C ASN A 175 -11.41 2.21 -9.30
N GLN A 176 -11.28 1.28 -8.36
CA GLN A 176 -11.05 -0.15 -8.62
C GLN A 176 -12.37 -0.86 -8.91
N ASN A 177 -12.98 -0.54 -10.04
CA ASN A 177 -14.29 -1.07 -10.40
C ASN A 177 -14.27 -2.60 -10.50
N ILE A 178 -15.31 -3.21 -9.94
CA ILE A 178 -15.68 -4.61 -10.14
C ILE A 178 -16.87 -4.62 -11.10
N PRO A 179 -16.71 -4.96 -12.40
CA PRO A 179 -17.82 -4.98 -13.32
C PRO A 179 -18.81 -6.09 -12.95
N PRO A 180 -20.15 -5.85 -13.09
CA PRO A 180 -21.14 -6.90 -12.93
C PRO A 180 -20.99 -7.94 -14.06
N THR A 181 -21.34 -9.19 -13.77
CA THR A 181 -21.55 -10.19 -14.84
C THR A 181 -22.85 -9.86 -15.57
N VAL A 182 -22.78 -9.84 -16.89
CA VAL A 182 -23.95 -9.72 -17.77
C VAL A 182 -24.70 -11.05 -17.81
#